data_41536a8666f60f0f19cc6820217693e5
#
_entry.id   41536a8666f60f0f19cc6820217693e5
#
_cell.length_a   1.000
_cell.length_b   1.000
_cell.length_c   1.000
_cell.angle_alpha   90.00
_cell.angle_beta   90.00
_cell.angle_gamma   90.00
#
_symmetry.space_group_name_H-M   'P 1'
#
loop_
_entity.id
_entity.type
_entity.pdbx_description
1 polymer ?
#
loop_
_entity_poly.entity_id
_entity_poly.type
_entity_poly.pdbx_seq_one_letter_code
_entity_poly.pdbx_strand_id
1 'polypeptide(L)'
;MKTAAFFFDTFLIKDKEKYYGMTLTYDFFTKKYLKYYNKIIVSTRCKNKEDEVGDISGYKQTNGRNVIVLPIESYESILDSFLKKKKIEKEVENVLLQVDLAVIRMPSVIGSIACELCRKLGIKYKIEMVACPLDGYWNHQSWAGKIVAPYMFCKTKKNIKNAPEVLYVTNHFLQGRYPTKGLAYACSDVDLPEQDKKRFENRLCRYQKLNKGDIVNVYTVANVELKYKGHKYVIDSIKKNNLDRTAHFVYKYYLIGNGSNYSLKKYVKNNKMEHDVVFLGSMPHRQIFDELQKADLYIQPSLTEGLSRSVIEAMYSGLPIIVSNAGGNPELINDQMIFKKKDTRHLTKILKEMNIRKLEYYARQNFKNAEEYALCRMQKIRDKFYLG
;
A
#
# COMPACT_ATOMS: atom_id res chain seq x y z
N MET A 1 -7.07 12.00 -29.11
CA MET A 1 -6.53 11.19 -28.00
C MET A 1 -5.50 12.02 -27.26
N LYS A 2 -5.52 12.02 -25.91
CA LYS A 2 -4.85 13.02 -25.07
C LYS A 2 -3.47 12.58 -24.59
N THR A 3 -2.54 13.53 -24.44
CA THR A 3 -1.29 13.39 -23.70
C THR A 3 -1.52 13.75 -22.24
N ALA A 4 -1.12 12.91 -21.29
CA ALA A 4 -1.24 13.18 -19.86
C ALA A 4 0.11 13.28 -19.17
N ALA A 5 0.24 14.22 -18.22
CA ALA A 5 1.34 14.22 -17.27
C ALA A 5 0.98 13.37 -16.05
N PHE A 6 1.95 12.64 -15.50
CA PHE A 6 1.81 11.93 -14.24
C PHE A 6 2.81 12.46 -13.22
N PHE A 7 2.31 13.00 -12.11
CA PHE A 7 3.11 13.59 -11.04
C PHE A 7 3.04 12.77 -9.76
N PHE A 8 4.20 12.39 -9.22
CA PHE A 8 4.31 11.71 -7.93
C PHE A 8 5.70 11.86 -7.32
N ASP A 9 5.81 11.83 -5.99
CA ASP A 9 7.09 11.83 -5.28
C ASP A 9 7.63 10.42 -5.11
N THR A 10 8.50 10.03 -6.01
CA THR A 10 9.33 8.83 -5.87
C THR A 10 10.68 9.11 -6.51
N PHE A 11 11.66 8.23 -6.32
CA PHE A 11 12.91 8.30 -7.05
C PHE A 11 12.89 7.28 -8.18
N LEU A 12 13.32 7.73 -9.36
CA LEU A 12 13.75 6.87 -10.45
C LEU A 12 15.28 6.91 -10.54
N ILE A 13 15.88 5.80 -10.91
CA ILE A 13 17.29 5.71 -11.19
C ILE A 13 17.51 5.93 -12.68
N LYS A 14 18.31 6.93 -13.02
CA LYS A 14 18.70 7.23 -14.40
C LYS A 14 19.99 6.49 -14.75
N ASP A 15 19.95 5.70 -15.81
CA ASP A 15 21.11 5.05 -16.41
C ASP A 15 21.11 5.36 -17.92
N LYS A 16 21.94 6.30 -18.36
CA LYS A 16 21.96 6.87 -19.72
C LYS A 16 20.57 7.42 -20.09
N GLU A 17 19.94 6.90 -21.14
CA GLU A 17 18.61 7.29 -21.63
C GLU A 17 17.47 6.49 -20.98
N LYS A 18 17.77 5.58 -20.05
CA LYS A 18 16.79 4.73 -19.40
C LYS A 18 16.55 5.15 -17.95
N TYR A 19 15.32 4.98 -17.53
CA TYR A 19 14.89 5.27 -16.16
C TYR A 19 14.29 4.02 -15.54
N TYR A 20 14.65 3.73 -14.29
CA TYR A 20 14.26 2.52 -13.60
C TYR A 20 13.55 2.87 -12.28
N GLY A 21 12.46 2.19 -11.98
CA GLY A 21 11.68 2.38 -10.75
C GLY A 21 11.25 1.07 -10.12
N MET A 22 11.03 1.09 -8.81
CA MET A 22 10.44 -0.06 -8.10
C MET A 22 8.94 -0.18 -8.34
N THR A 23 8.23 0.94 -8.40
CA THR A 23 6.76 0.98 -8.49
C THR A 23 6.26 1.61 -9.77
N LEU A 24 6.91 2.67 -10.24
CA LEU A 24 6.59 3.34 -11.50
C LEU A 24 7.33 2.65 -12.64
N THR A 25 6.85 1.51 -13.07
CA THR A 25 7.45 0.71 -14.15
C THR A 25 6.72 0.96 -15.47
N TYR A 26 7.33 0.62 -16.60
CA TYR A 26 6.66 0.68 -17.90
C TYR A 26 5.35 -0.15 -17.92
N ASP A 27 5.39 -1.35 -17.33
CA ASP A 27 4.20 -2.21 -17.18
C ASP A 27 3.07 -1.55 -16.35
N PHE A 28 3.41 -0.80 -15.29
CA PHE A 28 2.45 -0.01 -14.52
C PHE A 28 1.74 1.04 -15.39
N PHE A 29 2.47 1.77 -16.22
CA PHE A 29 1.88 2.80 -17.08
C PHE A 29 1.08 2.20 -18.24
N THR A 30 1.56 1.13 -18.85
CA THR A 30 0.85 0.45 -19.96
C THR A 30 -0.46 -0.15 -19.48
N LYS A 31 -0.48 -0.83 -18.36
CA LYS A 31 -1.70 -1.46 -17.83
C LYS A 31 -2.73 -0.45 -17.31
N LYS A 32 -2.27 0.63 -16.68
CA LYS A 32 -3.17 1.53 -15.96
C LYS A 32 -3.57 2.78 -16.76
N TYR A 33 -2.69 3.35 -17.57
CA TYR A 33 -2.90 4.68 -18.17
C TYR A 33 -2.90 4.70 -19.69
N LEU A 34 -2.06 3.90 -20.39
CA LEU A 34 -1.98 3.95 -21.86
C LEU A 34 -3.26 3.44 -22.58
N LYS A 35 -4.18 2.83 -21.87
CA LYS A 35 -5.51 2.54 -22.39
C LYS A 35 -6.45 3.74 -22.44
N TYR A 36 -6.10 4.83 -21.72
CA TYR A 36 -6.88 6.08 -21.69
C TYR A 36 -6.19 7.24 -22.38
N TYR A 37 -4.86 7.20 -22.45
CA TYR A 37 -4.02 8.29 -22.96
C TYR A 37 -3.03 7.74 -23.98
N ASN A 38 -2.80 8.48 -25.07
CA ASN A 38 -1.85 8.08 -26.11
C ASN A 38 -0.40 8.13 -25.63
N LYS A 39 -0.11 9.07 -24.72
CA LYS A 39 1.22 9.37 -24.23
C LYS A 39 1.15 9.78 -22.77
N ILE A 40 2.08 9.29 -21.98
CA ILE A 40 2.27 9.67 -20.59
C ILE A 40 3.64 10.33 -20.43
N ILE A 41 3.66 11.52 -19.84
CA ILE A 41 4.88 12.19 -19.38
C ILE A 41 4.97 11.99 -17.86
N VAL A 42 5.89 11.14 -17.43
CA VAL A 42 6.15 10.85 -16.01
C VAL A 42 7.10 11.90 -15.46
N SER A 43 6.66 12.63 -14.45
CA SER A 43 7.42 13.71 -13.84
C SER A 43 7.61 13.47 -12.35
N THR A 44 8.86 13.12 -11.99
CA THR A 44 9.26 12.73 -10.65
C THR A 44 10.75 12.99 -10.44
N ARG A 45 11.24 12.80 -9.21
CA ARG A 45 12.66 12.95 -8.88
C ARG A 45 13.49 11.83 -9.49
N CYS A 46 14.72 12.15 -9.88
CA CYS A 46 15.65 11.17 -10.40
C CYS A 46 17.00 11.26 -9.70
N LYS A 47 17.68 10.11 -9.55
CA LYS A 47 19.08 10.00 -9.15
C LYS A 47 19.85 9.32 -10.26
N ASN A 48 21.11 9.69 -10.47
CA ASN A 48 21.95 8.95 -11.38
C ASN A 48 22.35 7.61 -10.75
N LYS A 49 22.51 6.59 -11.57
CA LYS A 49 22.91 5.25 -11.12
C LYS A 49 24.29 5.25 -10.42
N GLU A 50 25.16 6.14 -10.84
CA GLU A 50 26.51 6.32 -10.27
C GLU A 50 26.47 6.85 -8.82
N ASP A 51 25.40 7.58 -8.47
CA ASP A 51 25.20 8.15 -7.13
C ASP A 51 24.44 7.19 -6.18
N GLU A 52 23.94 6.05 -6.69
CA GLU A 52 23.13 5.11 -5.92
C GLU A 52 24.00 3.98 -5.36
N VAL A 53 24.07 3.86 -4.05
CA VAL A 53 24.88 2.87 -3.33
C VAL A 53 24.13 1.57 -3.07
N GLY A 54 22.81 1.50 -3.41
CA GLY A 54 21.94 0.39 -3.07
C GLY A 54 21.80 -0.68 -4.14
N ASP A 55 21.24 -1.84 -3.77
CA ASP A 55 20.85 -2.89 -4.71
C ASP A 55 19.66 -2.46 -5.55
N ILE A 56 19.87 -2.32 -6.85
CA ILE A 56 18.83 -1.95 -7.83
C ILE A 56 18.27 -3.15 -8.62
N SER A 57 18.62 -4.39 -8.23
CA SER A 57 18.18 -5.61 -8.93
C SER A 57 16.65 -5.75 -9.03
N GLY A 58 15.90 -5.17 -8.07
CA GLY A 58 14.43 -5.14 -8.09
C GLY A 58 13.81 -4.02 -8.92
N TYR A 59 14.60 -3.10 -9.48
CA TYR A 59 14.11 -2.00 -10.29
C TYR A 59 13.83 -2.46 -11.73
N LYS A 60 12.74 -1.95 -12.31
CA LYS A 60 12.36 -2.23 -13.70
C LYS A 60 12.29 -0.93 -14.50
N GLN A 61 12.52 -1.02 -15.81
CA GLN A 61 12.48 0.14 -16.68
C GLN A 61 11.11 0.84 -16.60
N THR A 62 11.13 2.18 -16.56
CA THR A 62 9.96 3.06 -16.47
C THR A 62 9.57 3.62 -17.84
N ASN A 63 10.54 4.19 -18.56
CA ASN A 63 10.30 4.79 -19.88
C ASN A 63 10.24 3.73 -20.99
N GLY A 64 9.52 4.06 -22.07
CA GLY A 64 9.36 3.19 -23.24
C GLY A 64 8.45 3.85 -24.28
N ARG A 65 7.89 3.05 -25.18
CA ARG A 65 6.97 3.57 -26.22
C ARG A 65 5.78 4.29 -25.55
N ASN A 66 5.59 5.58 -25.87
CA ASN A 66 4.53 6.41 -25.32
C ASN A 66 4.61 6.70 -23.80
N VAL A 67 5.69 6.31 -23.13
CA VAL A 67 5.98 6.68 -21.74
C VAL A 67 7.33 7.39 -21.69
N ILE A 68 7.31 8.70 -21.46
CA ILE A 68 8.49 9.56 -21.42
C ILE A 68 8.71 10.01 -19.98
N VAL A 69 9.96 10.04 -19.51
CA VAL A 69 10.31 10.60 -18.21
C VAL A 69 10.92 11.99 -18.42
N LEU A 70 10.30 13.00 -17.81
CA LEU A 70 10.87 14.34 -17.64
C LEU A 70 11.15 14.54 -16.16
N PRO A 71 12.42 14.46 -15.74
CA PRO A 71 12.79 14.53 -14.33
C PRO A 71 12.52 15.91 -13.75
N ILE A 72 12.18 15.91 -12.45
CA ILE A 72 12.07 17.11 -11.62
C ILE A 72 13.30 17.20 -10.73
N GLU A 73 13.75 18.40 -10.40
CA GLU A 73 14.84 18.66 -9.48
C GLU A 73 14.73 17.82 -8.21
N SER A 74 15.78 17.08 -7.93
CA SER A 74 15.82 16.20 -6.75
C SER A 74 15.98 16.99 -5.46
N TYR A 75 15.26 16.55 -4.43
CA TYR A 75 15.36 17.02 -3.06
C TYR A 75 15.30 15.83 -2.10
N GLU A 76 16.07 15.92 -1.01
CA GLU A 76 16.17 14.81 -0.04
C GLU A 76 15.16 14.93 1.10
N SER A 77 14.71 16.14 1.39
CA SER A 77 13.76 16.43 2.47
C SER A 77 12.71 17.45 2.04
N ILE A 78 11.63 17.56 2.79
CA ILE A 78 10.62 18.60 2.57
C ILE A 78 11.21 19.99 2.75
N LEU A 79 12.13 20.18 3.69
CA LEU A 79 12.82 21.47 3.85
C LEU A 79 13.65 21.80 2.62
N ASP A 80 14.41 20.85 2.08
CA ASP A 80 15.15 21.02 0.82
C ASP A 80 14.22 21.36 -0.35
N SER A 81 13.03 20.76 -0.40
CA SER A 81 12.04 21.09 -1.43
C SER A 81 11.55 22.54 -1.35
N PHE A 82 11.55 23.18 -0.18
CA PHE A 82 11.23 24.61 -0.06
C PHE A 82 12.33 25.50 -0.65
N LEU A 83 13.59 25.14 -0.43
CA LEU A 83 14.73 25.87 -0.98
C LEU A 83 14.74 25.78 -2.53
N LYS A 84 14.39 24.62 -3.07
CA LYS A 84 14.35 24.36 -4.51
C LYS A 84 13.00 24.67 -5.18
N LYS A 85 12.04 25.23 -4.42
CA LYS A 85 10.65 25.38 -4.84
C LYS A 85 10.49 26.08 -6.20
N LYS A 86 11.16 27.20 -6.42
CA LYS A 86 11.07 27.95 -7.70
C LYS A 86 11.52 27.12 -8.91
N LYS A 87 12.58 26.32 -8.75
CA LYS A 87 13.09 25.44 -9.80
C LYS A 87 12.08 24.33 -10.09
N ILE A 88 11.57 23.67 -9.03
CA ILE A 88 10.54 22.64 -9.14
C ILE A 88 9.28 23.20 -9.83
N GLU A 89 8.81 24.39 -9.42
CA GLU A 89 7.64 25.05 -10.05
C GLU A 89 7.84 25.26 -11.54
N LYS A 90 9.00 25.78 -11.95
CA LYS A 90 9.34 26.01 -13.38
C LYS A 90 9.37 24.70 -14.18
N GLU A 91 9.94 23.64 -13.62
CA GLU A 91 10.01 22.34 -14.30
C GLU A 91 8.62 21.70 -14.42
N VAL A 92 7.79 21.75 -13.36
CA VAL A 92 6.40 21.29 -13.37
C VAL A 92 5.57 22.09 -14.39
N GLU A 93 5.72 23.42 -14.43
CA GLU A 93 5.05 24.30 -15.40
C GLU A 93 5.43 23.92 -16.84
N ASN A 94 6.71 23.71 -17.11
CA ASN A 94 7.19 23.28 -18.43
C ASN A 94 6.58 21.94 -18.88
N VAL A 95 6.36 21.00 -17.95
CA VAL A 95 5.68 19.73 -18.26
C VAL A 95 4.20 19.95 -18.51
N LEU A 96 3.54 20.77 -17.69
CA LEU A 96 2.11 21.05 -17.81
C LEU A 96 1.74 21.73 -19.14
N LEU A 97 2.61 22.59 -19.66
CA LEU A 97 2.40 23.26 -20.97
C LEU A 97 2.48 22.31 -22.17
N GLN A 98 2.93 21.05 -21.98
CA GLN A 98 3.08 20.06 -23.05
C GLN A 98 1.95 19.01 -23.05
N VAL A 99 0.94 19.14 -22.18
CA VAL A 99 -0.05 18.07 -21.96
C VAL A 99 -1.49 18.61 -21.95
N ASP A 100 -2.42 17.75 -22.27
CA ASP A 100 -3.86 18.07 -22.25
C ASP A 100 -4.45 18.01 -20.84
N LEU A 101 -3.83 17.21 -19.96
CA LEU A 101 -4.28 17.05 -18.56
C LEU A 101 -3.16 16.49 -17.68
N ALA A 102 -3.35 16.63 -16.35
CA ALA A 102 -2.47 16.03 -15.36
C ALA A 102 -3.20 14.97 -14.52
N VAL A 103 -2.55 13.84 -14.28
CA VAL A 103 -2.90 12.85 -13.25
C VAL A 103 -1.92 13.02 -12.09
N ILE A 104 -2.43 13.39 -10.94
CA ILE A 104 -1.62 13.78 -9.79
C ILE A 104 -1.83 12.80 -8.66
N ARG A 105 -0.78 12.06 -8.31
CA ARG A 105 -0.86 11.09 -7.22
C ARG A 105 -0.46 11.74 -5.90
N MET A 106 -1.34 11.64 -4.90
CA MET A 106 -1.20 12.31 -3.61
C MET A 106 -1.16 11.27 -2.45
N PRO A 107 -0.41 11.52 -1.36
CA PRO A 107 0.31 12.77 -1.03
C PRO A 107 1.63 12.92 -1.80
N SER A 108 1.95 14.15 -2.20
CA SER A 108 3.17 14.47 -2.96
C SER A 108 3.47 15.97 -2.87
N VAL A 109 4.75 16.36 -2.71
CA VAL A 109 5.18 17.75 -2.81
C VAL A 109 5.07 18.23 -4.25
N ILE A 110 5.64 17.48 -5.20
CA ILE A 110 5.52 17.74 -6.65
C ILE A 110 4.04 17.79 -7.05
N GLY A 111 3.25 16.81 -6.59
CA GLY A 111 1.82 16.77 -6.85
C GLY A 111 1.07 17.97 -6.28
N SER A 112 1.46 18.48 -5.11
CA SER A 112 0.87 19.69 -4.53
C SER A 112 1.17 20.94 -5.37
N ILE A 113 2.39 21.06 -5.89
CA ILE A 113 2.81 22.13 -6.80
C ILE A 113 2.04 22.01 -8.11
N ALA A 114 1.95 20.80 -8.68
CA ALA A 114 1.20 20.55 -9.91
C ALA A 114 -0.29 20.93 -9.77
N CYS A 115 -0.94 20.59 -8.64
CA CYS A 115 -2.32 21.00 -8.37
C CYS A 115 -2.49 22.53 -8.37
N GLU A 116 -1.55 23.26 -7.76
CA GLU A 116 -1.58 24.74 -7.69
C GLU A 116 -1.38 25.34 -9.07
N LEU A 117 -0.43 24.84 -9.86
CA LEU A 117 -0.14 25.29 -11.21
C LEU A 117 -1.27 24.96 -12.20
N CYS A 118 -1.85 23.75 -12.13
CA CYS A 118 -3.01 23.39 -12.96
C CYS A 118 -4.17 24.38 -12.77
N ARG A 119 -4.47 24.76 -11.51
CA ARG A 119 -5.51 25.77 -11.23
C ARG A 119 -5.14 27.15 -11.77
N LYS A 120 -3.88 27.57 -11.66
CA LYS A 120 -3.38 28.87 -12.15
C LYS A 120 -3.42 28.95 -13.68
N LEU A 121 -3.04 27.87 -14.35
CA LEU A 121 -2.92 27.79 -15.81
C LEU A 121 -4.20 27.32 -16.51
N GLY A 122 -5.25 26.96 -15.77
CA GLY A 122 -6.49 26.44 -16.35
C GLY A 122 -6.36 25.03 -16.94
N ILE A 123 -5.32 24.26 -16.56
CA ILE A 123 -5.08 22.92 -17.08
C ILE A 123 -5.95 21.91 -16.33
N LYS A 124 -6.61 21.02 -17.05
CA LYS A 124 -7.40 19.93 -16.47
C LYS A 124 -6.53 18.99 -15.66
N TYR A 125 -7.01 18.56 -14.50
CA TYR A 125 -6.30 17.60 -13.69
C TYR A 125 -7.23 16.69 -12.89
N LYS A 126 -6.74 15.51 -12.55
CA LYS A 126 -7.39 14.49 -11.74
C LYS A 126 -6.44 14.06 -10.63
N ILE A 127 -6.96 13.79 -9.43
CA ILE A 127 -6.13 13.39 -8.30
C ILE A 127 -6.38 11.92 -7.95
N GLU A 128 -5.31 11.16 -7.73
CA GLU A 128 -5.33 9.85 -7.09
C GLU A 128 -4.85 9.98 -5.64
N MET A 129 -5.74 9.81 -4.68
CA MET A 129 -5.41 9.88 -3.25
C MET A 129 -5.16 8.49 -2.70
N VAL A 130 -3.88 8.16 -2.45
CA VAL A 130 -3.46 6.76 -2.14
C VAL A 130 -3.03 6.54 -0.68
N ALA A 131 -2.77 7.60 0.09
CA ALA A 131 -2.32 7.49 1.48
C ALA A 131 -2.64 8.76 2.27
N CYS A 132 -2.59 8.65 3.59
CA CYS A 132 -2.70 9.78 4.50
C CYS A 132 -1.30 10.34 4.82
N PRO A 133 -0.95 11.58 4.41
CA PRO A 133 0.36 12.16 4.75
C PRO A 133 0.56 12.36 6.25
N LEU A 134 -0.50 12.72 7.00
CA LEU A 134 -0.40 12.87 8.46
C LEU A 134 0.11 11.58 9.10
N ASP A 135 -0.56 10.45 8.82
CA ASP A 135 -0.19 9.16 9.41
C ASP A 135 1.17 8.67 8.88
N GLY A 136 1.47 8.91 7.60
CA GLY A 136 2.73 8.55 6.97
C GLY A 136 3.92 9.25 7.66
N TYR A 137 3.93 10.56 7.70
CA TYR A 137 5.02 11.33 8.31
C TYR A 137 5.09 11.16 9.83
N TRP A 138 3.96 11.06 10.52
CA TRP A 138 3.92 10.88 11.98
C TRP A 138 4.53 9.54 12.43
N ASN A 139 4.29 8.47 11.67
CA ASN A 139 4.81 7.14 11.98
C ASN A 139 6.18 6.85 11.34
N HIS A 140 6.66 7.73 10.47
CA HIS A 140 8.01 7.67 9.92
C HIS A 140 8.99 8.18 10.96
N GLN A 141 9.67 7.33 11.65
CA GLN A 141 10.55 7.45 12.82
C GLN A 141 11.43 8.71 12.96
N SER A 142 11.36 9.67 12.03
CA SER A 142 12.09 10.94 12.07
C SER A 142 11.32 11.99 12.85
N TRP A 143 12.01 12.72 13.73
CA TRP A 143 11.42 13.84 14.45
C TRP A 143 10.96 14.97 13.51
N ALA A 144 11.73 15.23 12.46
CA ALA A 144 11.35 16.16 11.40
C ALA A 144 10.03 15.79 10.72
N GLY A 145 9.75 14.49 10.51
CA GLY A 145 8.49 14.02 9.97
C GLY A 145 7.28 14.44 10.79
N LYS A 146 7.38 14.44 12.11
CA LYS A 146 6.28 14.86 13.01
C LYS A 146 5.96 16.33 12.89
N ILE A 147 6.97 17.20 12.68
CA ILE A 147 6.77 18.63 12.45
C ILE A 147 6.12 18.90 11.11
N VAL A 148 6.55 18.17 10.09
CA VAL A 148 6.06 18.33 8.71
C VAL A 148 4.67 17.74 8.51
N ALA A 149 4.27 16.74 9.30
CA ALA A 149 3.00 16.04 9.16
C ALA A 149 1.76 16.96 9.14
N PRO A 150 1.59 17.93 10.08
CA PRO A 150 0.46 18.86 10.06
C PRO A 150 0.44 19.76 8.83
N TYR A 151 1.60 20.25 8.39
CA TYR A 151 1.73 21.08 7.19
C TYR A 151 1.28 20.29 5.95
N MET A 152 1.81 19.09 5.76
CA MET A 152 1.45 18.23 4.64
C MET A 152 -0.03 17.82 4.68
N PHE A 153 -0.59 17.62 5.87
CA PHE A 153 -2.01 17.38 6.06
C PHE A 153 -2.85 18.55 5.54
N CYS A 154 -2.58 19.77 6.01
CA CYS A 154 -3.32 20.97 5.63
C CYS A 154 -3.18 21.25 4.13
N LYS A 155 -1.97 21.15 3.59
CA LYS A 155 -1.69 21.39 2.17
C LYS A 155 -2.42 20.36 1.28
N THR A 156 -2.35 19.08 1.63
CA THR A 156 -3.07 18.02 0.92
C THR A 156 -4.58 18.24 0.98
N LYS A 157 -5.11 18.54 2.18
CA LYS A 157 -6.54 18.80 2.37
C LYS A 157 -7.04 19.96 1.52
N LYS A 158 -6.27 21.06 1.43
CA LYS A 158 -6.57 22.23 0.57
C LYS A 158 -6.60 21.84 -0.92
N ASN A 159 -5.62 21.06 -1.39
CA ASN A 159 -5.54 20.64 -2.79
C ASN A 159 -6.69 19.69 -3.16
N ILE A 160 -6.98 18.70 -2.32
CA ILE A 160 -8.07 17.75 -2.52
C ILE A 160 -9.43 18.48 -2.52
N LYS A 161 -9.67 19.39 -1.54
CA LYS A 161 -10.92 20.15 -1.45
C LYS A 161 -11.25 20.89 -2.74
N ASN A 162 -10.26 21.39 -3.45
CA ASN A 162 -10.42 22.19 -4.68
C ASN A 162 -10.20 21.37 -5.96
N ALA A 163 -10.04 20.07 -5.86
CA ALA A 163 -9.86 19.19 -7.01
C ALA A 163 -11.22 18.92 -7.70
N PRO A 164 -11.27 18.96 -9.05
CA PRO A 164 -12.50 18.67 -9.79
C PRO A 164 -12.90 17.19 -9.67
N GLU A 165 -11.93 16.30 -9.65
CA GLU A 165 -12.15 14.85 -9.55
C GLU A 165 -11.07 14.20 -8.71
N VAL A 166 -11.47 13.30 -7.80
CA VAL A 166 -10.55 12.57 -6.93
C VAL A 166 -10.90 11.08 -6.89
N LEU A 167 -9.91 10.23 -7.17
CA LEU A 167 -9.96 8.79 -7.00
C LEU A 167 -9.26 8.41 -5.69
N TYR A 168 -10.02 7.96 -4.71
CA TYR A 168 -9.50 7.50 -3.44
C TYR A 168 -9.32 5.99 -3.46
N VAL A 169 -8.24 5.50 -2.84
CA VAL A 169 -8.07 4.04 -2.69
C VAL A 169 -8.97 3.43 -1.62
N THR A 170 -9.59 4.24 -0.77
CA THR A 170 -10.52 3.85 0.30
C THR A 170 -11.95 4.19 -0.07
N ASN A 171 -12.92 3.61 0.66
CA ASN A 171 -14.34 3.96 0.51
C ASN A 171 -14.75 5.12 1.42
N HIS A 172 -14.13 5.24 2.62
CA HIS A 172 -14.56 6.21 3.65
C HIS A 172 -13.39 6.95 4.31
N PHE A 173 -12.30 6.26 4.66
CA PHE A 173 -11.22 6.82 5.49
C PHE A 173 -10.57 8.07 4.90
N LEU A 174 -10.08 8.00 3.66
CA LEU A 174 -9.44 9.15 3.02
C LEU A 174 -10.46 10.23 2.65
N GLN A 175 -11.64 9.86 2.19
CA GLN A 175 -12.73 10.78 1.87
C GLN A 175 -13.14 11.61 3.10
N GLY A 176 -13.28 10.97 4.26
CA GLY A 176 -13.62 11.67 5.52
C GLY A 176 -12.54 12.65 5.98
N ARG A 177 -11.25 12.28 5.78
CA ARG A 177 -10.12 13.16 6.15
C ARG A 177 -9.83 14.26 5.14
N TYR A 178 -9.99 13.98 3.86
CA TYR A 178 -9.66 14.84 2.72
C TYR A 178 -10.83 14.94 1.75
N PRO A 179 -11.96 15.55 2.17
CA PRO A 179 -13.12 15.68 1.28
C PRO A 179 -12.83 16.60 0.11
N THR A 180 -13.31 16.25 -1.09
CA THR A 180 -13.36 17.12 -2.25
C THR A 180 -14.71 17.80 -2.39
N LYS A 181 -14.75 18.96 -3.06
CA LYS A 181 -15.99 19.60 -3.55
C LYS A 181 -16.38 19.09 -4.93
N GLY A 182 -15.48 18.41 -5.62
CA GLY A 182 -15.71 17.84 -6.93
C GLY A 182 -16.24 16.41 -6.86
N LEU A 183 -16.07 15.64 -7.94
CA LEU A 183 -16.50 14.25 -8.01
C LEU A 183 -15.52 13.35 -7.25
N ALA A 184 -16.07 12.46 -6.43
CA ALA A 184 -15.30 11.49 -5.65
C ALA A 184 -15.57 10.07 -6.15
N TYR A 185 -14.51 9.34 -6.38
CA TYR A 185 -14.54 7.92 -6.78
C TYR A 185 -13.73 7.10 -5.75
N ALA A 186 -14.17 5.88 -5.50
CA ALA A 186 -13.46 4.93 -4.62
C ALA A 186 -12.99 3.72 -5.45
N CYS A 187 -11.67 3.51 -5.53
CA CYS A 187 -11.11 2.40 -6.30
C CYS A 187 -9.76 1.98 -5.73
N SER A 188 -9.68 0.74 -5.27
CA SER A 188 -8.40 0.17 -4.82
C SER A 188 -7.39 0.05 -5.97
N ASP A 189 -6.10 0.14 -5.62
CA ASP A 189 -4.97 -0.10 -6.53
C ASP A 189 -4.62 -1.60 -6.66
N VAL A 190 -5.39 -2.49 -6.04
CA VAL A 190 -5.18 -3.93 -6.13
C VAL A 190 -5.51 -4.44 -7.54
N ASP A 191 -4.76 -5.44 -7.98
CA ASP A 191 -4.99 -6.16 -9.23
C ASP A 191 -5.10 -7.65 -8.90
N LEU A 192 -6.33 -8.15 -8.91
CA LEU A 192 -6.64 -9.53 -8.52
C LEU A 192 -6.93 -10.37 -9.77
N PRO A 193 -6.44 -11.63 -9.81
CA PRO A 193 -6.89 -12.61 -10.80
C PRO A 193 -8.35 -13.01 -10.55
N GLU A 194 -8.87 -13.98 -11.27
CA GLU A 194 -10.17 -14.59 -10.96
C GLU A 194 -10.10 -15.44 -9.69
N GLN A 195 -11.15 -15.43 -8.88
CA GLN A 195 -11.21 -16.22 -7.64
C GLN A 195 -11.21 -17.72 -7.90
N ASP A 196 -10.36 -18.44 -7.19
CA ASP A 196 -10.28 -19.91 -7.26
C ASP A 196 -11.12 -20.54 -6.15
N LYS A 197 -12.37 -20.90 -6.49
CA LYS A 197 -13.32 -21.53 -5.57
C LYS A 197 -12.80 -22.87 -5.05
N LYS A 198 -12.11 -23.65 -5.88
CA LYS A 198 -11.57 -24.96 -5.49
C LYS A 198 -10.49 -24.81 -4.40
N ARG A 199 -9.60 -23.83 -4.56
CA ARG A 199 -8.60 -23.51 -3.53
C ARG A 199 -9.26 -23.06 -2.23
N PHE A 200 -10.35 -22.32 -2.32
CA PHE A 200 -11.11 -21.89 -1.14
C PHE A 200 -11.79 -23.07 -0.44
N GLU A 201 -12.44 -23.97 -1.15
CA GLU A 201 -13.05 -25.19 -0.59
C GLU A 201 -12.00 -26.07 0.12
N ASN A 202 -10.84 -26.28 -0.50
CA ASN A 202 -9.72 -26.99 0.12
C ASN A 202 -9.28 -26.37 1.45
N ARG A 203 -9.30 -25.03 1.55
CA ARG A 203 -9.03 -24.32 2.81
C ARG A 203 -10.06 -24.63 3.89
N LEU A 204 -11.35 -24.60 3.54
CA LEU A 204 -12.40 -24.93 4.50
C LEU A 204 -12.30 -26.38 4.99
N CYS A 205 -12.04 -27.34 4.10
CA CYS A 205 -11.77 -28.72 4.47
C CYS A 205 -10.55 -28.87 5.43
N ARG A 206 -9.53 -28.01 5.24
CA ARG A 206 -8.36 -28.00 6.16
C ARG A 206 -8.73 -27.50 7.54
N TYR A 207 -9.56 -26.46 7.68
CA TYR A 207 -10.02 -25.97 8.97
C TYR A 207 -10.82 -27.02 9.75
N GLN A 208 -11.67 -27.80 9.06
CA GLN A 208 -12.48 -28.86 9.67
C GLN A 208 -11.63 -30.00 10.25
N LYS A 209 -10.37 -30.13 9.80
CA LYS A 209 -9.42 -31.13 10.33
C LYS A 209 -8.59 -30.63 11.51
N LEU A 210 -8.65 -29.34 11.83
CA LEU A 210 -7.92 -28.78 12.97
C LEU A 210 -8.55 -29.18 14.29
N ASN A 211 -7.69 -29.42 15.30
CA ASN A 211 -8.06 -29.72 16.67
C ASN A 211 -7.50 -28.64 17.62
N LYS A 212 -7.97 -28.67 18.86
CA LYS A 212 -7.38 -27.87 19.91
C LYS A 212 -5.91 -28.28 20.13
N GLY A 213 -5.01 -27.29 20.16
CA GLY A 213 -3.57 -27.50 20.31
C GLY A 213 -2.81 -27.59 18.97
N ASP A 214 -3.52 -27.69 17.86
CA ASP A 214 -2.86 -27.70 16.55
C ASP A 214 -2.20 -26.33 16.19
N ILE A 215 -1.21 -26.42 15.31
CA ILE A 215 -0.49 -25.25 14.82
C ILE A 215 -1.30 -24.56 13.72
N VAL A 216 -1.57 -23.27 13.91
CA VAL A 216 -2.18 -22.37 12.94
C VAL A 216 -1.10 -21.46 12.35
N ASN A 217 -0.95 -21.51 11.04
CA ASN A 217 0.04 -20.73 10.30
C ASN A 217 -0.46 -19.31 10.04
N VAL A 218 0.16 -18.33 10.68
CA VAL A 218 -0.14 -16.91 10.56
C VAL A 218 0.79 -16.26 9.54
N TYR A 219 0.25 -15.51 8.58
CA TYR A 219 1.04 -14.84 7.56
C TYR A 219 0.87 -13.32 7.61
N THR A 220 1.95 -12.60 7.27
CA THR A 220 1.92 -11.17 6.94
C THR A 220 2.76 -10.93 5.69
N VAL A 221 2.20 -10.19 4.72
CA VAL A 221 2.92 -9.74 3.52
C VAL A 221 3.19 -8.26 3.66
N ALA A 222 4.42 -7.89 4.06
CA ALA A 222 4.84 -6.50 4.21
C ALA A 222 6.37 -6.39 4.29
N ASN A 223 6.92 -5.19 4.01
CA ASN A 223 8.34 -4.93 4.22
C ASN A 223 8.74 -5.22 5.68
N VAL A 224 9.79 -6.03 5.88
CA VAL A 224 10.22 -6.51 7.20
C VAL A 224 11.13 -5.53 7.95
N GLU A 225 11.72 -4.56 7.26
CA GLU A 225 12.60 -3.54 7.82
C GLU A 225 11.81 -2.39 8.45
N LEU A 226 10.68 -2.03 7.84
CA LEU A 226 9.92 -0.85 8.22
C LEU A 226 9.13 -1.08 9.53
N LYS A 227 9.58 -0.47 10.60
CA LYS A 227 8.99 -0.64 11.95
C LYS A 227 7.50 -0.29 12.00
N TYR A 228 7.01 0.63 11.15
CA TYR A 228 5.59 0.96 11.11
C TYR A 228 4.71 -0.16 10.51
N LYS A 229 5.29 -1.19 9.92
CA LYS A 229 4.56 -2.42 9.53
C LYS A 229 4.18 -3.30 10.73
N GLY A 230 4.74 -3.05 11.91
CA GLY A 230 4.19 -3.54 13.18
C GLY A 230 4.46 -5.01 13.53
N HIS A 231 5.34 -5.70 12.82
CA HIS A 231 5.62 -7.14 13.01
C HIS A 231 5.90 -7.53 14.46
N LYS A 232 6.55 -6.65 15.26
CA LYS A 232 6.84 -6.91 16.68
C LYS A 232 5.58 -7.16 17.51
N TYR A 233 4.48 -6.46 17.20
CA TYR A 233 3.22 -6.64 17.95
C TYR A 233 2.63 -8.03 17.72
N VAL A 234 2.79 -8.60 16.52
CA VAL A 234 2.36 -9.98 16.22
C VAL A 234 3.24 -10.97 16.96
N ILE A 235 4.58 -10.82 16.91
CA ILE A 235 5.54 -11.68 17.62
C ILE A 235 5.23 -11.72 19.12
N ASP A 236 5.03 -10.55 19.74
CA ASP A 236 4.70 -10.47 21.17
C ASP A 236 3.35 -11.11 21.51
N SER A 237 2.36 -10.97 20.61
CA SER A 237 1.03 -11.55 20.83
C SER A 237 1.05 -13.07 20.69
N ILE A 238 1.76 -13.59 19.69
CA ILE A 238 1.94 -15.04 19.48
C ILE A 238 2.71 -15.63 20.65
N LYS A 239 3.80 -15.00 21.11
CA LYS A 239 4.53 -15.45 22.30
C LYS A 239 3.62 -15.61 23.52
N LYS A 240 2.79 -14.59 23.79
CA LYS A 240 1.84 -14.63 24.92
C LYS A 240 0.78 -15.71 24.76
N ASN A 241 0.29 -15.91 23.53
CA ASN A 241 -0.69 -16.94 23.25
C ASN A 241 -0.11 -18.34 23.40
N ASN A 242 1.08 -18.60 22.83
CA ASN A 242 1.71 -19.92 22.83
C ASN A 242 2.17 -20.38 24.23
N LEU A 243 2.40 -19.42 25.14
CA LEU A 243 2.68 -19.72 26.54
C LEU A 243 1.41 -20.01 27.35
N ASP A 244 0.23 -19.72 26.81
CA ASP A 244 -1.03 -19.95 27.51
C ASP A 244 -1.62 -21.32 27.16
N ARG A 245 -1.58 -22.24 28.09
CA ARG A 245 -2.10 -23.63 27.94
C ARG A 245 -3.62 -23.69 27.71
N THR A 246 -4.33 -22.59 27.94
CA THR A 246 -5.80 -22.52 27.71
C THR A 246 -6.12 -22.09 26.27
N ALA A 247 -5.17 -21.54 25.52
CA ALA A 247 -5.34 -21.15 24.13
C ALA A 247 -5.82 -22.33 23.28
N HIS A 248 -6.68 -22.02 22.30
CA HIS A 248 -7.23 -23.07 21.43
C HIS A 248 -6.19 -23.55 20.43
N PHE A 249 -5.36 -22.66 19.90
CA PHE A 249 -4.33 -22.95 18.91
C PHE A 249 -2.94 -22.50 19.36
N VAL A 250 -1.91 -23.14 18.81
CA VAL A 250 -0.51 -22.67 18.81
C VAL A 250 -0.26 -21.94 17.48
N TYR A 251 0.40 -20.80 17.48
CA TYR A 251 0.62 -20.01 16.27
C TYR A 251 2.07 -20.04 15.81
N LYS A 252 2.27 -20.19 14.48
CA LYS A 252 3.55 -20.02 13.82
C LYS A 252 3.47 -18.86 12.83
N TYR A 253 4.41 -17.95 12.87
CA TYR A 253 4.36 -16.68 12.16
C TYR A 253 5.30 -16.64 10.94
N TYR A 254 4.76 -16.43 9.78
CA TYR A 254 5.46 -16.39 8.49
C TYR A 254 5.44 -14.97 7.94
N LEU A 255 6.63 -14.46 7.60
CA LEU A 255 6.86 -13.10 7.12
C LEU A 255 7.32 -13.14 5.67
N ILE A 256 6.52 -12.54 4.78
CA ILE A 256 6.86 -12.34 3.37
C ILE A 256 7.11 -10.85 3.14
N GLY A 257 8.28 -10.49 2.61
CA GLY A 257 8.56 -9.11 2.25
C GLY A 257 10.04 -8.82 2.06
N ASN A 258 10.29 -7.69 1.42
CA ASN A 258 11.61 -7.14 1.20
C ASN A 258 12.11 -6.34 2.41
N GLY A 259 13.35 -5.86 2.32
CA GLY A 259 14.03 -5.10 3.36
C GLY A 259 14.93 -5.95 4.25
N SER A 260 15.82 -5.29 4.97
CA SER A 260 16.71 -5.95 5.92
C SER A 260 15.93 -6.52 7.10
N ASN A 261 16.03 -7.81 7.31
CA ASN A 261 15.39 -8.49 8.45
C ASN A 261 16.27 -8.56 9.70
N TYR A 262 17.48 -7.99 9.67
CA TYR A 262 18.46 -8.09 10.76
C TYR A 262 17.90 -7.65 12.12
N SER A 263 17.30 -6.47 12.17
CA SER A 263 16.73 -5.91 13.41
C SER A 263 15.59 -6.79 13.95
N LEU A 264 14.76 -7.33 13.07
CA LEU A 264 13.63 -8.15 13.45
C LEU A 264 14.08 -9.57 13.86
N LYS A 265 15.07 -10.17 13.18
CA LYS A 265 15.71 -11.43 13.59
C LYS A 265 16.36 -11.33 14.97
N LYS A 266 17.08 -10.22 15.23
CA LYS A 266 17.65 -9.97 16.57
C LYS A 266 16.54 -9.89 17.63
N TYR A 267 15.41 -9.24 17.30
CA TYR A 267 14.25 -9.20 18.19
C TYR A 267 13.65 -10.57 18.47
N VAL A 268 13.48 -11.40 17.44
CA VAL A 268 12.99 -12.78 17.55
C VAL A 268 13.89 -13.60 18.46
N LYS A 269 15.22 -13.56 18.24
CA LYS A 269 16.21 -14.26 19.07
C LYS A 269 16.17 -13.82 20.54
N ASN A 270 16.15 -12.50 20.81
CA ASN A 270 16.07 -11.96 22.16
C ASN A 270 14.78 -12.37 22.89
N ASN A 271 13.74 -12.70 22.16
CA ASN A 271 12.47 -13.18 22.71
C ASN A 271 12.33 -14.70 22.72
N LYS A 272 13.34 -15.46 22.28
CA LYS A 272 13.35 -16.94 22.17
C LYS A 272 12.19 -17.46 21.31
N MET A 273 11.95 -16.81 20.15
CA MET A 273 10.85 -17.11 19.23
C MET A 273 11.33 -17.66 17.88
N GLU A 274 12.57 -18.17 17.80
CA GLU A 274 13.18 -18.64 16.55
C GLU A 274 12.43 -19.83 15.93
N HIS A 275 11.78 -20.64 16.76
CA HIS A 275 10.98 -21.78 16.29
C HIS A 275 9.59 -21.38 15.79
N ASP A 276 9.08 -20.23 16.26
CA ASP A 276 7.73 -19.73 15.96
C ASP A 276 7.70 -18.70 14.85
N VAL A 277 8.84 -18.14 14.42
CA VAL A 277 8.90 -17.06 13.43
C VAL A 277 9.78 -17.43 12.25
N VAL A 278 9.19 -17.42 11.04
CA VAL A 278 9.85 -17.80 9.79
C VAL A 278 9.90 -16.60 8.86
N PHE A 279 11.09 -16.30 8.32
CA PHE A 279 11.30 -15.25 7.32
C PHE A 279 11.41 -15.88 5.93
N LEU A 280 10.40 -15.68 5.09
CA LEU A 280 10.35 -16.25 3.74
C LEU A 280 11.05 -15.35 2.70
N GLY A 281 11.38 -14.11 3.08
CA GLY A 281 12.01 -13.16 2.16
C GLY A 281 11.04 -12.54 1.15
N SER A 282 11.62 -11.89 0.14
CA SER A 282 10.87 -11.31 -0.97
C SER A 282 10.61 -12.37 -2.03
N MET A 283 9.43 -12.32 -2.64
CA MET A 283 9.06 -13.23 -3.73
C MET A 283 8.21 -12.52 -4.78
N PRO A 284 8.15 -13.02 -6.03
CA PRO A 284 7.28 -12.50 -7.07
C PRO A 284 5.80 -12.52 -6.65
N HIS A 285 5.02 -11.53 -7.06
CA HIS A 285 3.61 -11.35 -6.68
C HIS A 285 2.75 -12.62 -6.89
N ARG A 286 3.00 -13.36 -7.97
CA ARG A 286 2.31 -14.61 -8.26
C ARG A 286 2.53 -15.68 -7.19
N GLN A 287 3.77 -15.80 -6.70
CA GLN A 287 4.13 -16.76 -5.65
C GLN A 287 3.51 -16.40 -4.29
N ILE A 288 3.21 -15.12 -4.05
CA ILE A 288 2.52 -14.69 -2.81
C ILE A 288 1.17 -15.39 -2.68
N PHE A 289 0.39 -15.52 -3.76
CA PHE A 289 -0.89 -16.22 -3.73
C PHE A 289 -0.71 -17.72 -3.41
N ASP A 290 0.33 -18.36 -3.94
CA ASP A 290 0.61 -19.77 -3.66
C ASP A 290 1.06 -19.95 -2.19
N GLU A 291 1.85 -19.04 -1.64
CA GLU A 291 2.21 -19.05 -0.22
C GLU A 291 0.99 -18.76 0.69
N LEU A 292 0.12 -17.83 0.32
CA LEU A 292 -1.11 -17.56 1.08
C LEU A 292 -2.07 -18.76 1.12
N GLN A 293 -1.96 -19.75 0.20
CA GLN A 293 -2.72 -20.99 0.31
C GLN A 293 -2.26 -21.88 1.50
N LYS A 294 -1.01 -21.74 1.94
CA LYS A 294 -0.47 -22.48 3.11
C LYS A 294 -0.84 -21.80 4.43
N ALA A 295 -1.29 -20.57 4.40
CA ALA A 295 -1.71 -19.81 5.57
C ALA A 295 -3.06 -20.30 6.12
N ASP A 296 -3.26 -20.16 7.41
CA ASP A 296 -4.53 -20.42 8.10
C ASP A 296 -5.17 -19.12 8.60
N LEU A 297 -4.35 -18.10 8.86
CA LEU A 297 -4.75 -16.79 9.35
C LEU A 297 -3.81 -15.73 8.76
N TYR A 298 -4.35 -14.56 8.45
CA TYR A 298 -3.56 -13.42 8.01
C TYR A 298 -3.63 -12.28 9.03
N ILE A 299 -2.51 -11.63 9.33
CA ILE A 299 -2.49 -10.46 10.23
C ILE A 299 -1.78 -9.30 9.57
N GLN A 300 -2.43 -8.10 9.52
CA GLN A 300 -1.83 -6.85 9.07
C GLN A 300 -1.70 -5.87 10.25
N PRO A 301 -0.54 -5.82 10.93
CA PRO A 301 -0.36 -5.07 12.16
C PRO A 301 0.13 -3.64 11.97
N SER A 302 0.00 -3.09 10.77
CA SER A 302 0.56 -1.79 10.38
C SER A 302 0.08 -0.63 11.28
N LEU A 303 0.95 0.36 11.47
CA LEU A 303 0.62 1.60 12.19
C LEU A 303 0.06 2.69 11.27
N THR A 304 0.29 2.54 9.96
CA THR A 304 -0.23 3.43 8.92
C THR A 304 -0.44 2.66 7.63
N GLU A 305 -1.56 2.92 6.98
CA GLU A 305 -1.91 2.41 5.64
C GLU A 305 -2.79 3.46 4.92
N GLY A 306 -2.82 3.39 3.60
CA GLY A 306 -3.95 3.92 2.83
C GLY A 306 -5.07 2.90 2.85
N LEU A 307 -5.05 1.97 1.88
CA LEU A 307 -5.79 0.71 1.88
C LEU A 307 -4.79 -0.41 1.58
N SER A 308 -4.73 -1.42 2.45
CA SER A 308 -3.72 -2.48 2.32
C SER A 308 -4.08 -3.45 1.19
N ARG A 309 -3.28 -3.45 0.10
CA ARG A 309 -3.44 -4.41 -1.01
C ARG A 309 -3.28 -5.85 -0.54
N SER A 310 -2.30 -6.10 0.33
CA SER A 310 -2.04 -7.45 0.85
C SER A 310 -3.18 -8.00 1.72
N VAL A 311 -3.95 -7.13 2.38
CA VAL A 311 -5.20 -7.54 3.07
C VAL A 311 -6.24 -7.98 2.05
N ILE A 312 -6.44 -7.23 0.95
CA ILE A 312 -7.39 -7.60 -0.09
C ILE A 312 -6.96 -8.89 -0.80
N GLU A 313 -5.65 -9.09 -1.04
CA GLU A 313 -5.09 -10.33 -1.58
C GLU A 313 -5.33 -11.53 -0.65
N ALA A 314 -5.21 -11.32 0.66
CA ALA A 314 -5.53 -12.33 1.68
C ALA A 314 -7.04 -12.63 1.74
N MET A 315 -7.92 -11.61 1.62
CA MET A 315 -9.37 -11.79 1.48
C MET A 315 -9.71 -12.64 0.25
N TYR A 316 -9.11 -12.28 -0.88
CA TYR A 316 -9.24 -13.01 -2.14
C TYR A 316 -8.83 -14.48 -1.99
N SER A 317 -7.79 -14.74 -1.22
CA SER A 317 -7.33 -16.11 -0.90
C SER A 317 -8.22 -16.82 0.13
N GLY A 318 -9.31 -16.20 0.59
CA GLY A 318 -10.25 -16.78 1.55
C GLY A 318 -9.67 -16.97 2.96
N LEU A 319 -8.77 -16.09 3.40
CA LEU A 319 -8.21 -16.13 4.74
C LEU A 319 -9.08 -15.38 5.76
N PRO A 320 -9.23 -15.90 6.99
CA PRO A 320 -9.57 -15.08 8.14
C PRO A 320 -8.48 -14.04 8.34
N ILE A 321 -8.86 -12.80 8.66
CA ILE A 321 -7.91 -11.70 8.68
C ILE A 321 -8.08 -10.86 9.95
N ILE A 322 -6.98 -10.60 10.64
CA ILE A 322 -6.91 -9.64 11.74
C ILE A 322 -6.13 -8.43 11.27
N VAL A 323 -6.68 -7.23 11.48
CA VAL A 323 -5.99 -5.98 11.10
C VAL A 323 -5.89 -5.02 12.29
N SER A 324 -4.87 -4.17 12.28
CA SER A 324 -4.87 -2.99 13.15
C SER A 324 -5.84 -1.94 12.61
N ASN A 325 -6.34 -1.05 13.48
CA ASN A 325 -7.16 0.09 13.08
C ASN A 325 -6.37 1.20 12.36
N ALA A 326 -5.51 0.83 11.41
CA ALA A 326 -4.66 1.73 10.65
C ALA A 326 -5.28 2.07 9.29
N GLY A 327 -5.41 3.35 8.98
CA GLY A 327 -5.87 3.81 7.67
C GLY A 327 -7.24 3.26 7.30
N GLY A 328 -7.37 2.80 6.06
CA GLY A 328 -8.58 2.18 5.53
C GLY A 328 -8.71 0.68 5.83
N ASN A 329 -7.79 0.05 6.57
CA ASN A 329 -7.91 -1.37 6.91
C ASN A 329 -9.24 -1.75 7.60
N PRO A 330 -9.80 -0.92 8.53
CA PRO A 330 -11.10 -1.19 9.14
C PRO A 330 -12.27 -1.29 8.14
N GLU A 331 -12.15 -0.69 6.96
CA GLU A 331 -13.20 -0.77 5.94
C GLU A 331 -13.32 -2.14 5.28
N LEU A 332 -12.27 -2.97 5.41
CA LEU A 332 -12.13 -4.25 4.74
C LEU A 332 -12.68 -5.42 5.56
N ILE A 333 -12.63 -5.31 6.90
CA ILE A 333 -12.69 -6.45 7.80
C ILE A 333 -13.77 -6.22 8.87
N ASN A 334 -14.36 -7.31 9.35
CA ASN A 334 -15.30 -7.30 10.45
C ASN A 334 -14.69 -6.68 11.73
N ASP A 335 -15.44 -5.83 12.43
CA ASP A 335 -14.98 -5.08 13.61
C ASP A 335 -14.38 -5.96 14.72
N GLN A 336 -14.88 -7.18 14.89
CA GLN A 336 -14.35 -8.13 15.88
C GLN A 336 -12.92 -8.61 15.56
N MET A 337 -12.46 -8.43 14.33
CA MET A 337 -11.13 -8.79 13.84
C MET A 337 -10.20 -7.58 13.73
N ILE A 338 -10.59 -6.43 14.30
CA ILE A 338 -9.81 -5.21 14.30
C ILE A 338 -9.26 -4.95 15.70
N PHE A 339 -7.93 -4.78 15.80
CA PHE A 339 -7.30 -4.39 17.05
C PHE A 339 -6.75 -2.97 17.00
N LYS A 340 -6.64 -2.32 18.17
CA LYS A 340 -6.05 -0.98 18.28
C LYS A 340 -4.55 -1.06 17.98
N LYS A 341 -4.04 -0.14 17.16
CA LYS A 341 -2.61 -0.02 16.84
C LYS A 341 -1.75 -0.08 18.10
N LYS A 342 -0.67 -0.85 18.06
CA LYS A 342 0.27 -1.06 19.18
C LYS A 342 -0.30 -1.83 20.39
N ASP A 343 -1.55 -2.24 20.34
CA ASP A 343 -2.19 -2.96 21.46
C ASP A 343 -2.01 -4.47 21.31
N THR A 344 -0.87 -4.96 21.84
CA THR A 344 -0.55 -6.39 21.89
C THR A 344 -1.56 -7.17 22.75
N ARG A 345 -2.15 -6.55 23.78
CA ARG A 345 -3.12 -7.23 24.67
C ARG A 345 -4.40 -7.54 23.89
N HIS A 346 -4.90 -6.55 23.14
CA HIS A 346 -6.09 -6.74 22.32
C HIS A 346 -5.87 -7.79 21.23
N LEU A 347 -4.73 -7.73 20.51
CA LEU A 347 -4.40 -8.75 19.52
C LEU A 347 -4.29 -10.15 20.14
N THR A 348 -3.63 -10.29 21.31
CA THR A 348 -3.55 -11.58 22.04
C THR A 348 -4.95 -12.08 22.39
N LYS A 349 -5.87 -11.21 22.83
CA LYS A 349 -7.26 -11.59 23.14
C LYS A 349 -7.97 -12.17 21.90
N ILE A 350 -7.87 -11.50 20.74
CA ILE A 350 -8.48 -12.01 19.49
C ILE A 350 -7.89 -13.38 19.12
N LEU A 351 -6.56 -13.56 19.24
CA LEU A 351 -5.90 -14.84 18.96
C LEU A 351 -6.38 -15.97 19.89
N LYS A 352 -6.51 -15.71 21.20
CA LYS A 352 -7.01 -16.68 22.18
C LYS A 352 -8.46 -17.11 21.95
N GLU A 353 -9.28 -16.18 21.48
CA GLU A 353 -10.70 -16.43 21.18
C GLU A 353 -10.92 -17.11 19.83
N MET A 354 -9.86 -17.25 19.01
CA MET A 354 -9.95 -17.92 17.72
C MET A 354 -10.18 -19.41 17.90
N ASN A 355 -11.11 -19.96 17.11
CA ASN A 355 -11.43 -21.37 17.04
C ASN A 355 -11.84 -21.76 15.62
N ILE A 356 -12.08 -23.01 15.36
CA ILE A 356 -12.41 -23.54 14.03
C ILE A 356 -13.62 -22.83 13.42
N ARG A 357 -14.70 -22.63 14.19
CA ARG A 357 -15.92 -21.96 13.72
C ARG A 357 -15.64 -20.52 13.30
N LYS A 358 -14.82 -19.79 14.06
CA LYS A 358 -14.41 -18.41 13.71
C LYS A 358 -13.51 -18.38 12.47
N LEU A 359 -12.57 -19.33 12.34
CA LEU A 359 -11.74 -19.43 11.13
C LEU A 359 -12.61 -19.61 9.89
N GLU A 360 -13.53 -20.57 9.88
CA GLU A 360 -14.45 -20.81 8.75
C GLU A 360 -15.36 -19.61 8.48
N TYR A 361 -15.96 -19.04 9.52
CA TYR A 361 -16.88 -17.92 9.38
C TYR A 361 -16.21 -16.71 8.70
N TYR A 362 -15.06 -16.27 9.24
CA TYR A 362 -14.35 -15.11 8.68
C TYR A 362 -13.72 -15.42 7.32
N ALA A 363 -13.29 -16.64 7.06
CA ALA A 363 -12.83 -17.08 5.76
C ALA A 363 -13.91 -16.89 4.68
N ARG A 364 -15.13 -17.39 4.94
CA ARG A 364 -16.28 -17.25 4.04
C ARG A 364 -16.67 -15.80 3.82
N GLN A 365 -16.72 -15.02 4.90
CA GLN A 365 -17.07 -13.60 4.83
C GLN A 365 -16.04 -12.82 3.99
N ASN A 366 -14.75 -13.02 4.24
CA ASN A 366 -13.69 -12.31 3.53
C ASN A 366 -13.61 -12.72 2.06
N PHE A 367 -13.78 -14.01 1.75
CA PHE A 367 -13.79 -14.49 0.36
C PHE A 367 -14.92 -13.86 -0.45
N LYS A 368 -16.12 -13.77 0.13
CA LYS A 368 -17.27 -13.07 -0.48
C LYS A 368 -17.00 -11.58 -0.65
N ASN A 369 -16.49 -10.90 0.40
CA ASN A 369 -16.23 -9.46 0.36
C ASN A 369 -15.13 -9.10 -0.65
N ALA A 370 -14.20 -10.01 -0.95
CA ALA A 370 -13.17 -9.79 -1.96
C ALA A 370 -13.74 -9.57 -3.37
N GLU A 371 -14.97 -10.02 -3.66
CA GLU A 371 -15.66 -9.79 -4.94
C GLU A 371 -15.86 -8.29 -5.24
N GLU A 372 -15.94 -7.45 -4.20
CA GLU A 372 -16.05 -6.00 -4.36
C GLU A 372 -14.80 -5.40 -5.03
N TYR A 373 -13.65 -6.10 -4.92
CA TYR A 373 -12.36 -5.70 -5.49
C TYR A 373 -12.02 -6.42 -6.79
N ALA A 374 -12.97 -7.16 -7.37
CA ALA A 374 -12.79 -7.85 -8.65
C ALA A 374 -12.36 -6.87 -9.75
N LEU A 375 -11.45 -7.33 -10.63
CA LEU A 375 -10.84 -6.50 -11.66
C LEU A 375 -11.89 -5.77 -12.53
N CYS A 376 -12.97 -6.46 -12.90
CA CYS A 376 -14.06 -5.88 -13.72
C CYS A 376 -14.77 -4.71 -13.03
N ARG A 377 -15.00 -4.77 -11.71
CA ARG A 377 -15.59 -3.68 -10.93
C ARG A 377 -14.64 -2.50 -10.81
N MET A 378 -13.38 -2.77 -10.43
CA MET A 378 -12.36 -1.74 -10.33
C MET A 378 -12.12 -1.05 -11.68
N GLN A 379 -12.17 -1.81 -12.78
CA GLN A 379 -12.01 -1.29 -14.12
C GLN A 379 -13.14 -0.33 -14.50
N LYS A 380 -14.41 -0.66 -14.22
CA LYS A 380 -15.56 0.22 -14.48
C LYS A 380 -15.43 1.56 -13.76
N ILE A 381 -14.91 1.57 -12.53
CA ILE A 381 -14.70 2.81 -11.76
C ILE A 381 -13.56 3.63 -12.36
N ARG A 382 -12.46 2.97 -12.74
CA ARG A 382 -11.32 3.61 -13.41
C ARG A 382 -11.75 4.21 -14.75
N ASP A 383 -12.55 3.50 -15.54
CA ASP A 383 -13.06 3.99 -16.83
C ASP A 383 -13.88 5.28 -16.63
N LYS A 384 -14.79 5.32 -15.65
CA LYS A 384 -15.54 6.53 -15.32
C LYS A 384 -14.63 7.68 -14.90
N PHE A 385 -13.60 7.41 -14.11
CA PHE A 385 -12.67 8.43 -13.63
C PHE A 385 -11.75 8.96 -14.72
N TYR A 386 -11.16 8.11 -15.56
CA TYR A 386 -10.16 8.56 -16.54
C TYR A 386 -10.79 9.07 -17.85
N LEU A 387 -11.96 8.55 -18.27
CA LEU A 387 -12.66 8.95 -19.50
C LEU A 387 -13.67 10.08 -19.30
N GLY A 388 -14.24 10.23 -18.10
CA GLY A 388 -15.12 11.35 -17.72
C GLY A 388 -14.30 12.59 -17.50
#